data_cfb3b0755eeaf64cb2663ec49e8d88ae
#
_entry.id   cfb3b0755eeaf64cb2663ec49e8d88ae
#
_cell.length_a   1.000
_cell.length_b   1.000
_cell.length_c   1.000
_cell.angle_alpha   90.00
_cell.angle_beta   90.00
_cell.angle_gamma   90.00
#
_symmetry.space_group_name_H-M   'P 1'
#
loop_
_entity.id
_entity.type
_entity.pdbx_description
1 polymer ?
#
loop_
_entity_poly.entity_id
_entity_poly.type
_entity_poly.pdbx_seq_one_letter_code
_entity_poly.pdbx_strand_id
1 'polypeptide(L)'
;MEKKIFLRALEPEDLDFLYEMENDESLWEVGSTNVPYSRQMLLDYIATASADIYADKQVRFIIENEAHERVGIIDLMNFDPRHQRAEVGIVVKKEYQGQGFARLALTHLLQYATNLLHLHQIYAIVGVRNEKTVELLKSFGFQGDKLLKGWLRSSDGYDDAYFLQTFL
;
A
#
# COMPACT_ATOMS: atom_id res chain seq x y z
N MET A 1 -2.43 -26.08 -5.87
CA MET A 1 -3.15 -25.48 -4.72
C MET A 1 -3.23 -23.97 -4.94
N GLU A 2 -4.37 -23.41 -4.67
CA GLU A 2 -4.56 -21.96 -4.77
C GLU A 2 -3.87 -21.29 -3.59
N LYS A 3 -2.98 -20.34 -3.86
CA LYS A 3 -2.31 -19.58 -2.80
C LYS A 3 -3.33 -18.79 -1.99
N LYS A 4 -3.20 -18.84 -0.67
CA LYS A 4 -4.02 -18.03 0.24
C LYS A 4 -3.16 -16.98 0.93
N ILE A 5 -3.79 -15.87 1.27
CA ILE A 5 -3.21 -14.83 2.09
C ILE A 5 -4.19 -14.41 3.17
N PHE A 6 -3.67 -13.75 4.17
CA PHE A 6 -4.46 -13.08 5.20
C PHE A 6 -4.05 -11.61 5.25
N LEU A 7 -5.05 -10.74 5.35
CA LEU A 7 -4.84 -9.32 5.70
C LEU A 7 -5.25 -9.16 7.15
N ARG A 8 -4.34 -8.68 7.97
CA ARG A 8 -4.59 -8.42 9.38
C ARG A 8 -4.06 -7.08 9.85
N ALA A 9 -4.58 -6.60 10.96
CA ALA A 9 -4.10 -5.38 11.60
C ALA A 9 -2.62 -5.52 12.05
N LEU A 10 -2.00 -4.37 12.28
CA LEU A 10 -0.68 -4.29 12.91
C LEU A 10 -0.76 -4.76 14.37
N GLU A 11 0.27 -5.48 14.78
CA GLU A 11 0.47 -5.95 16.14
C GLU A 11 1.86 -5.52 16.64
N PRO A 12 2.10 -5.43 17.96
CA PRO A 12 3.41 -5.06 18.50
C PRO A 12 4.56 -5.96 18.01
N GLU A 13 4.26 -7.22 17.72
CA GLU A 13 5.21 -8.20 17.19
C GLU A 13 5.66 -7.91 15.74
N ASP A 14 5.02 -6.94 15.08
CA ASP A 14 5.38 -6.52 13.72
C ASP A 14 6.48 -5.44 13.70
N LEU A 15 6.95 -5.00 14.86
CA LEU A 15 7.93 -3.92 14.96
C LEU A 15 9.18 -4.18 14.12
N ASP A 16 9.77 -5.37 14.21
CA ASP A 16 10.98 -5.71 13.46
C ASP A 16 10.73 -5.73 11.95
N PHE A 17 9.58 -6.26 11.54
CA PHE A 17 9.16 -6.26 10.16
C PHE A 17 8.96 -4.85 9.61
N LEU A 18 8.26 -3.98 10.35
CA LEU A 18 8.08 -2.58 9.97
C LEU A 18 9.41 -1.83 9.91
N TYR A 19 10.29 -2.06 10.89
CA TYR A 19 11.60 -1.43 10.93
C TYR A 19 12.43 -1.79 9.69
N GLU A 20 12.41 -3.06 9.28
CA GLU A 20 13.06 -3.53 8.06
C GLU A 20 12.43 -2.88 6.80
N MET A 21 11.10 -2.92 6.67
CA MET A 21 10.39 -2.44 5.49
C MET A 21 10.49 -0.92 5.32
N GLU A 22 10.29 -0.16 6.38
CA GLU A 22 10.27 1.31 6.33
C GLU A 22 11.68 1.92 6.17
N ASN A 23 12.73 1.18 6.57
CA ASN A 23 14.11 1.63 6.44
C ASN A 23 14.85 1.00 5.25
N ASP A 24 14.18 0.22 4.42
CA ASP A 24 14.75 -0.29 3.15
C ASP A 24 14.75 0.83 2.11
N GLU A 25 15.90 1.46 1.93
CA GLU A 25 16.08 2.58 0.98
C GLU A 25 15.71 2.19 -0.46
N SER A 26 15.82 0.92 -0.82
CA SER A 26 15.41 0.45 -2.15
C SER A 26 13.90 0.54 -2.39
N LEU A 27 13.10 0.65 -1.34
CA LEU A 27 11.65 0.81 -1.39
C LEU A 27 11.21 2.29 -1.31
N TRP A 28 12.12 3.20 -0.96
CA TRP A 28 11.79 4.63 -0.80
C TRP A 28 11.37 5.30 -2.11
N GLU A 29 11.90 4.86 -3.23
CA GLU A 29 11.51 5.38 -4.56
C GLU A 29 10.07 4.99 -4.94
N VAL A 30 9.54 3.91 -4.38
CA VAL A 30 8.16 3.45 -4.66
C VAL A 30 7.18 3.75 -3.53
N GLY A 31 7.68 4.16 -2.37
CA GLY A 31 6.90 4.53 -1.20
C GLY A 31 6.90 6.03 -0.92
N SER A 32 6.37 6.40 0.24
CA SER A 32 6.33 7.78 0.73
C SER A 32 7.38 8.08 1.81
N THR A 33 8.15 7.08 2.21
CA THR A 33 9.18 7.20 3.25
C THR A 33 10.39 7.95 2.71
N ASN A 34 10.85 8.95 3.45
CA ASN A 34 12.00 9.79 3.07
C ASN A 34 12.99 10.05 4.21
N VAL A 35 12.74 9.44 5.36
CA VAL A 35 13.60 9.52 6.54
C VAL A 35 13.67 8.16 7.24
N PRO A 36 14.80 7.81 7.86
CA PRO A 36 14.86 6.58 8.65
C PRO A 36 13.98 6.69 9.91
N TYR A 37 13.27 5.62 10.20
CA TYR A 37 12.45 5.51 11.41
C TYR A 37 13.20 4.79 12.52
N SER A 38 13.09 5.30 13.74
CA SER A 38 13.53 4.57 14.92
C SER A 38 12.52 3.49 15.31
N ARG A 39 12.98 2.47 16.04
CA ARG A 39 12.08 1.46 16.60
C ARG A 39 11.04 2.06 17.53
N GLN A 40 11.41 3.08 18.30
CA GLN A 40 10.48 3.77 19.20
C GLN A 40 9.36 4.46 18.42
N MET A 41 9.70 5.18 17.34
CA MET A 41 8.68 5.83 16.48
C MET A 41 7.70 4.81 15.90
N LEU A 42 8.19 3.67 15.44
CA LEU A 42 7.33 2.62 14.87
C LEU A 42 6.49 1.93 15.97
N LEU A 43 7.03 1.74 17.16
CA LEU A 43 6.27 1.20 18.28
C LEU A 43 5.15 2.14 18.69
N ASP A 44 5.44 3.44 18.80
CA ASP A 44 4.43 4.46 19.09
C ASP A 44 3.35 4.51 17.99
N TYR A 45 3.74 4.41 16.74
CA TYR A 45 2.82 4.30 15.60
C TYR A 45 1.87 3.10 15.74
N ILE A 46 2.40 1.92 16.03
CA ILE A 46 1.59 0.71 16.27
C ILE A 46 0.64 0.91 17.46
N ALA A 47 1.15 1.46 18.56
CA ALA A 47 0.38 1.66 19.78
C ALA A 47 -0.73 2.70 19.64
N THR A 48 -0.57 3.69 18.77
CA THR A 48 -1.55 4.77 18.56
C THR A 48 -2.48 4.52 17.39
N ALA A 49 -2.26 3.48 16.59
CA ALA A 49 -3.16 3.10 15.50
C ALA A 49 -4.51 2.69 16.10
N SER A 50 -5.56 3.45 15.77
CA SER A 50 -6.90 3.21 16.33
C SER A 50 -7.65 2.08 15.65
N ALA A 51 -7.16 1.59 14.50
CA ALA A 51 -7.87 0.70 13.59
C ALA A 51 -9.23 1.26 13.11
N ASP A 52 -9.42 2.56 13.23
CA ASP A 52 -10.58 3.28 12.75
C ASP A 52 -10.17 4.22 11.61
N ILE A 53 -10.53 3.86 10.38
CA ILE A 53 -10.19 4.64 9.19
C ILE A 53 -10.82 6.04 9.20
N TYR A 54 -11.93 6.24 9.91
CA TYR A 54 -12.55 7.56 10.04
C TYR A 54 -11.75 8.49 10.94
N ALA A 55 -11.12 7.95 11.98
CA ALA A 55 -10.25 8.71 12.87
C ALA A 55 -8.87 8.95 12.25
N ASP A 56 -8.23 7.87 11.81
CA ASP A 56 -6.83 7.90 11.35
C ASP A 56 -6.68 8.35 9.89
N LYS A 57 -7.80 8.38 9.13
CA LYS A 57 -7.82 8.63 7.67
C LYS A 57 -6.99 7.62 6.86
N GLN A 58 -6.64 6.53 7.49
CA GLN A 58 -5.87 5.43 6.90
C GLN A 58 -6.15 4.12 7.62
N VAL A 59 -5.90 3.03 6.94
CA VAL A 59 -5.81 1.69 7.52
C VAL A 59 -4.66 0.95 6.86
N ARG A 60 -3.88 0.25 7.68
CA ARG A 60 -2.73 -0.54 7.23
C ARG A 60 -2.95 -2.00 7.59
N PHE A 61 -2.71 -2.87 6.62
CA PHE A 61 -2.77 -4.32 6.80
C PHE A 61 -1.40 -4.94 6.53
N ILE A 62 -1.04 -5.88 7.40
CA ILE A 62 0.02 -6.84 7.13
C ILE A 62 -0.53 -7.90 6.18
N ILE A 63 0.24 -8.21 5.15
CA ILE A 63 -0.04 -9.33 4.25
C ILE A 63 0.72 -10.54 4.77
N GLU A 64 0.02 -11.60 5.14
CA GLU A 64 0.60 -12.88 5.54
C GLU A 64 0.31 -13.95 4.49
N ASN A 65 1.26 -14.86 4.32
CA ASN A 65 1.06 -16.08 3.54
C ASN A 65 0.43 -17.20 4.39
N GLU A 66 0.23 -18.37 3.83
CA GLU A 66 -0.36 -19.55 4.52
C GLU A 66 0.48 -20.05 5.71
N ALA A 67 1.77 -19.76 5.72
CA ALA A 67 2.68 -20.09 6.82
C ALA A 67 2.73 -18.99 7.90
N HIS A 68 1.86 -17.98 7.81
CA HIS A 68 1.85 -16.79 8.67
C HIS A 68 3.15 -15.97 8.62
N GLU A 69 3.88 -16.06 7.53
CA GLU A 69 5.03 -15.20 7.28
C GLU A 69 4.55 -13.84 6.74
N ARG A 70 5.15 -12.78 7.23
CA ARG A 70 4.87 -11.40 6.79
C ARG A 70 5.53 -11.15 5.44
N VAL A 71 4.73 -11.03 4.39
CA VAL A 71 5.22 -10.89 3.01
C VAL A 71 5.13 -9.47 2.48
N GLY A 72 4.37 -8.61 3.12
CA GLY A 72 4.21 -7.23 2.68
C GLY A 72 3.21 -6.43 3.50
N ILE A 73 2.93 -5.23 3.00
CA ILE A 73 2.00 -4.26 3.59
C ILE A 73 1.08 -3.75 2.48
N ILE A 74 -0.19 -3.58 2.80
CA ILE A 74 -1.15 -2.90 1.91
C ILE A 74 -1.95 -1.88 2.71
N ASP A 75 -2.09 -0.69 2.16
CA ASP A 75 -2.69 0.46 2.84
C ASP A 75 -3.87 1.02 2.04
N LEU A 76 -4.87 1.52 2.77
CA LEU A 76 -5.72 2.62 2.31
C LEU A 76 -5.33 3.87 3.09
N MET A 77 -5.03 4.95 2.40
CA MET A 77 -4.61 6.22 3.00
C MET A 77 -5.35 7.39 2.33
N ASN A 78 -5.19 8.58 2.88
CA ASN A 78 -5.87 9.77 2.39
C ASN A 78 -7.39 9.57 2.25
N PHE A 79 -7.97 8.83 3.20
CA PHE A 79 -9.40 8.52 3.21
C PHE A 79 -10.23 9.80 3.35
N ASP A 80 -11.12 10.01 2.37
CA ASP A 80 -12.07 11.10 2.34
C ASP A 80 -13.49 10.53 2.53
N PRO A 81 -14.05 10.62 3.76
CA PRO A 81 -15.36 10.04 4.04
C PRO A 81 -16.50 10.79 3.34
N ARG A 82 -16.32 12.07 3.02
CA ARG A 82 -17.32 12.86 2.30
C ARG A 82 -17.45 12.42 0.84
N HIS A 83 -16.32 12.19 0.19
CA HIS A 83 -16.27 11.81 -1.22
C HIS A 83 -16.10 10.30 -1.43
N GLN A 84 -16.05 9.53 -0.34
CA GLN A 84 -15.95 8.07 -0.32
C GLN A 84 -14.84 7.54 -1.22
N ARG A 85 -13.63 8.08 -1.05
CA ARG A 85 -12.44 7.70 -1.80
C ARG A 85 -11.25 7.51 -0.89
N ALA A 86 -10.31 6.70 -1.33
CA ALA A 86 -9.03 6.49 -0.66
C ALA A 86 -7.93 6.19 -1.67
N GLU A 87 -6.69 6.39 -1.27
CA GLU A 87 -5.50 6.02 -2.01
C GLU A 87 -5.01 4.64 -1.57
N VAL A 88 -4.68 3.78 -2.53
CA VAL A 88 -4.07 2.48 -2.24
C VAL A 88 -2.56 2.56 -2.35
N GLY A 89 -1.88 1.98 -1.37
CA GLY A 89 -0.44 1.69 -1.40
C GLY A 89 -0.18 0.23 -1.13
N ILE A 90 0.79 -0.35 -1.81
CA ILE A 90 1.18 -1.75 -1.63
C ILE A 90 2.68 -1.92 -1.77
N VAL A 91 3.28 -2.64 -0.83
CA VAL A 91 4.69 -3.02 -0.87
C VAL A 91 4.83 -4.49 -0.49
N VAL A 92 5.52 -5.26 -1.30
CA VAL A 92 5.84 -6.67 -1.06
C VAL A 92 7.35 -6.81 -0.89
N LYS A 93 7.80 -7.55 0.13
CA LYS A 93 9.23 -7.85 0.34
C LYS A 93 9.84 -8.48 -0.91
N LYS A 94 11.10 -8.15 -1.18
CA LYS A 94 11.80 -8.55 -2.42
C LYS A 94 11.73 -10.06 -2.67
N GLU A 95 11.95 -10.86 -1.63
CA GLU A 95 11.94 -12.32 -1.72
C GLU A 95 10.58 -12.92 -2.08
N TYR A 96 9.51 -12.16 -1.90
CA TYR A 96 8.13 -12.58 -2.21
C TYR A 96 7.56 -11.94 -3.48
N GLN A 97 8.30 -11.04 -4.12
CA GLN A 97 7.85 -10.39 -5.36
C GLN A 97 7.74 -11.38 -6.52
N GLY A 98 6.87 -11.09 -7.49
CA GLY A 98 6.64 -11.95 -8.66
C GLY A 98 5.88 -13.24 -8.37
N GLN A 99 5.42 -13.46 -7.14
CA GLN A 99 4.72 -14.67 -6.72
C GLN A 99 3.20 -14.52 -6.60
N GLY A 100 2.65 -13.38 -6.98
CA GLY A 100 1.20 -13.12 -6.99
C GLY A 100 0.64 -12.55 -5.67
N PHE A 101 1.45 -12.34 -4.63
CA PHE A 101 0.97 -11.83 -3.34
C PHE A 101 0.31 -10.45 -3.45
N ALA A 102 0.89 -9.54 -4.24
CA ALA A 102 0.30 -8.22 -4.46
C ALA A 102 -1.09 -8.30 -5.10
N ARG A 103 -1.28 -9.20 -6.05
CA ARG A 103 -2.57 -9.43 -6.71
C ARG A 103 -3.63 -9.92 -5.72
N LEU A 104 -3.30 -10.90 -4.90
CA LEU A 104 -4.20 -11.43 -3.88
C LEU A 104 -4.54 -10.35 -2.83
N ALA A 105 -3.54 -9.61 -2.35
CA ALA A 105 -3.75 -8.54 -1.39
C ALA A 105 -4.67 -7.44 -1.94
N LEU A 106 -4.47 -7.03 -3.18
CA LEU A 106 -5.31 -6.02 -3.82
C LEU A 106 -6.75 -6.55 -4.02
N THR A 107 -6.93 -7.82 -4.37
CA THR A 107 -8.26 -8.44 -4.44
C THR A 107 -9.00 -8.32 -3.10
N HIS A 108 -8.35 -8.72 -2.00
CA HIS A 108 -8.94 -8.64 -0.67
C HIS A 108 -9.23 -7.20 -0.24
N LEU A 109 -8.30 -6.27 -0.53
CA LEU A 109 -8.49 -4.86 -0.19
C LEU A 109 -9.68 -4.24 -0.94
N LEU A 110 -9.83 -4.52 -2.23
CA LEU A 110 -10.96 -4.03 -3.02
C LEU A 110 -12.29 -4.58 -2.52
N GLN A 111 -12.34 -5.85 -2.14
CA GLN A 111 -13.51 -6.44 -1.49
C GLN A 111 -13.84 -5.76 -0.16
N TYR A 112 -12.84 -5.51 0.67
CA TYR A 112 -12.98 -4.76 1.93
C TYR A 112 -13.52 -3.35 1.68
N ALA A 113 -12.93 -2.63 0.73
CA ALA A 113 -13.33 -1.28 0.37
C ALA A 113 -14.77 -1.21 -0.16
N THR A 114 -15.18 -2.19 -0.95
CA THR A 114 -16.53 -2.26 -1.52
C THR A 114 -17.56 -2.69 -0.47
N ASN A 115 -17.30 -3.79 0.22
CA ASN A 115 -18.32 -4.46 1.04
C ASN A 115 -18.45 -3.88 2.45
N LEU A 116 -17.35 -3.35 3.00
CA LEU A 116 -17.33 -2.85 4.38
C LEU A 116 -17.28 -1.32 4.45
N LEU A 117 -16.42 -0.69 3.66
CA LEU A 117 -16.27 0.76 3.66
C LEU A 117 -17.23 1.48 2.71
N HIS A 118 -17.82 0.75 1.76
CA HIS A 118 -18.72 1.31 0.73
C HIS A 118 -18.10 2.50 -0.02
N LEU A 119 -16.81 2.38 -0.38
CA LEU A 119 -16.12 3.42 -1.11
C LEU A 119 -16.68 3.55 -2.54
N HIS A 120 -16.72 4.77 -3.04
CA HIS A 120 -17.09 5.06 -4.42
C HIS A 120 -15.94 4.77 -5.39
N GLN A 121 -14.71 5.11 -4.97
CA GLN A 121 -13.52 4.91 -5.80
C GLN A 121 -12.25 4.72 -4.96
N ILE A 122 -11.27 4.08 -5.58
CA ILE A 122 -9.90 3.99 -5.11
C ILE A 122 -8.99 4.55 -6.21
N TYR A 123 -7.96 5.27 -5.80
CA TYR A 123 -6.93 5.79 -6.69
C TYR A 123 -5.54 5.39 -6.20
N ALA A 124 -4.56 5.51 -7.08
CA ALA A 124 -3.15 5.33 -6.78
C ALA A 124 -2.31 6.35 -7.56
N ILE A 125 -1.23 6.80 -6.93
CA ILE A 125 -0.20 7.62 -7.58
C ILE A 125 1.04 6.74 -7.70
N VAL A 126 1.42 6.41 -8.93
CA VAL A 126 2.48 5.43 -9.21
C VAL A 126 3.52 6.04 -10.14
N GLY A 127 4.78 6.00 -9.73
CA GLY A 127 5.88 6.46 -10.57
C GLY A 127 5.92 5.72 -11.91
N VAL A 128 6.20 6.45 -12.99
CA VAL A 128 6.24 5.88 -14.36
C VAL A 128 7.24 4.74 -14.50
N ARG A 129 8.30 4.73 -13.70
CA ARG A 129 9.30 3.65 -13.68
C ARG A 129 8.81 2.36 -13.01
N ASN A 130 7.76 2.43 -12.20
CA ASN A 130 7.18 1.27 -11.50
C ASN A 130 6.15 0.55 -12.39
N GLU A 131 6.62 0.06 -13.54
CA GLU A 131 5.79 -0.57 -14.56
C GLU A 131 4.99 -1.76 -14.01
N LYS A 132 5.59 -2.56 -13.13
CA LYS A 132 4.93 -3.74 -12.53
C LYS A 132 3.68 -3.36 -11.73
N THR A 133 3.75 -2.29 -10.94
CA THR A 133 2.60 -1.79 -10.18
C THR A 133 1.54 -1.18 -11.10
N VAL A 134 1.97 -0.43 -12.12
CA VAL A 134 1.05 0.13 -13.12
C VAL A 134 0.28 -0.97 -13.84
N GLU A 135 0.96 -2.02 -14.32
CA GLU A 135 0.34 -3.18 -14.97
C GLU A 135 -0.61 -3.92 -14.04
N LEU A 136 -0.19 -4.14 -12.77
CA LEU A 136 -1.04 -4.77 -11.77
C LEU A 136 -2.34 -3.99 -11.58
N LEU A 137 -2.26 -2.69 -11.33
CA LEU A 137 -3.43 -1.84 -11.10
C LEU A 137 -4.34 -1.81 -12.35
N LYS A 138 -3.78 -1.66 -13.54
CA LYS A 138 -4.55 -1.72 -14.80
C LYS A 138 -5.30 -3.04 -14.96
N SER A 139 -4.71 -4.15 -14.53
CA SER A 139 -5.38 -5.46 -14.56
C SER A 139 -6.58 -5.57 -13.62
N PHE A 140 -6.73 -4.64 -12.66
CA PHE A 140 -7.88 -4.50 -11.78
C PHE A 140 -8.86 -3.39 -12.22
N GLY A 141 -8.70 -2.88 -13.44
CA GLY A 141 -9.59 -1.86 -13.98
C GLY A 141 -9.23 -0.43 -13.60
N PHE A 142 -8.09 -0.21 -12.96
CA PHE A 142 -7.60 1.15 -12.75
C PHE A 142 -7.28 1.81 -14.08
N GLN A 143 -7.78 3.00 -14.27
CA GLN A 143 -7.62 3.79 -15.49
C GLN A 143 -7.04 5.16 -15.17
N GLY A 144 -6.32 5.71 -16.11
CA GLY A 144 -5.75 7.05 -16.04
C GLY A 144 -4.60 7.18 -17.02
N ASP A 145 -4.67 8.24 -17.80
CA ASP A 145 -3.62 8.67 -18.74
C ASP A 145 -2.97 9.97 -18.30
N LYS A 146 -3.39 10.50 -17.17
CA LYS A 146 -2.89 11.76 -16.63
C LYS A 146 -1.53 11.55 -15.98
N LEU A 147 -0.56 12.31 -16.47
CA LEU A 147 0.77 12.41 -15.88
C LEU A 147 0.82 13.56 -14.89
N LEU A 148 1.30 13.27 -13.69
CA LEU A 148 1.70 14.26 -12.71
C LEU A 148 3.19 14.53 -12.96
N LYS A 149 3.48 15.67 -13.59
CA LYS A 149 4.84 16.02 -14.02
C LYS A 149 5.77 16.33 -12.86
N GLY A 150 6.98 15.73 -12.87
CA GLY A 150 7.99 15.95 -11.85
C GLY A 150 7.51 15.70 -10.43
N TRP A 151 6.65 14.70 -10.25
CA TRP A 151 5.92 14.47 -9.01
C TRP A 151 6.74 13.79 -7.93
N LEU A 152 7.64 12.89 -8.33
CA LEU A 152 8.45 12.09 -7.41
C LEU A 152 9.91 12.49 -7.50
N ARG A 153 10.56 12.67 -6.35
CA ARG A 153 12.00 12.83 -6.27
C ARG A 153 12.69 11.50 -6.55
N SER A 154 13.64 11.49 -7.45
CA SER A 154 14.51 10.35 -7.73
C SER A 154 15.98 10.69 -7.52
N SER A 155 16.87 9.70 -7.60
CA SER A 155 18.31 9.88 -7.42
C SER A 155 18.93 10.86 -8.42
N ASP A 156 18.36 10.95 -9.61
CA ASP A 156 18.84 11.75 -10.74
C ASP A 156 17.93 12.93 -11.11
N GLY A 157 16.96 13.26 -10.23
CA GLY A 157 16.09 14.43 -10.45
C GLY A 157 14.65 14.21 -10.00
N TYR A 158 13.73 14.38 -10.93
CA TYR A 158 12.30 14.21 -10.68
C TYR A 158 11.68 13.34 -11.75
N ASP A 159 10.87 12.40 -11.32
CA ASP A 159 10.09 11.51 -12.18
C ASP A 159 8.62 11.91 -12.22
N ASP A 160 7.99 11.63 -13.35
CA ASP A 160 6.55 11.73 -13.48
C ASP A 160 5.87 10.56 -12.78
N ALA A 161 4.60 10.75 -12.42
CA ALA A 161 3.75 9.70 -11.87
C ALA A 161 2.42 9.64 -12.63
N TYR A 162 1.85 8.44 -12.70
CA TYR A 162 0.48 8.24 -13.15
C TYR A 162 -0.49 8.42 -11.98
N PHE A 163 -1.58 9.12 -12.24
CA PHE A 163 -2.77 9.07 -11.41
C PHE A 163 -3.72 8.04 -12.02
N LEU A 164 -3.91 6.94 -11.31
CA LEU A 164 -4.77 5.82 -11.74
C LEU A 164 -5.95 5.71 -10.77
N GLN A 165 -7.14 5.45 -11.29
CA GLN A 165 -8.34 5.30 -10.47
C GLN A 165 -9.26 4.20 -10.98
N THR A 166 -10.01 3.59 -10.06
CA THR A 166 -11.09 2.65 -10.37
C THR A 166 -12.31 2.95 -9.53
N PHE A 167 -13.49 2.76 -10.10
CA PHE A 167 -14.77 2.86 -9.38
C PHE A 167 -15.17 1.48 -8.85
N LEU A 168 -15.76 1.46 -7.67
CA LEU A 168 -16.18 0.24 -6.97
C LEU A 168 -17.69 0.04 -7.03
#